data_4b37c5195ae22019d374952f433e8957
#
_entry.id   4b37c5195ae22019d374952f433e8957
#
_cell.length_a   1.000
_cell.length_b   1.000
_cell.length_c   1.000
_cell.angle_alpha   90.00
_cell.angle_beta   90.00
_cell.angle_gamma   90.00
#
_symmetry.space_group_name_H-M   'P 1'
#
loop_
_entity.id
_entity.type
_entity.pdbx_description
1 polymer ?
#
loop_
_entity_poly.entity_id
_entity_poly.type
_entity_poly.pdbx_seq_one_letter_code
_entity_poly.pdbx_strand_id
1 'polypeptide(L)'
;MTLVVRYLFLVLFLVGCQQSTYTIANGEIYGTSYKYRYVHPEGQESYPLIPEKIEKELNRIDLIFSTYKENSEVLNTNIEEINSWSKDLRYLYDISLNLSMKSKNAFDPLQGGVLDFSAVAKGYAVDKVADIMQKNKINDYFIEIGGEIKAKGLAPHRGNWKWAIEDPFSMNQKIFKSFLLPSKGLSIATSGEYKNPGHIWGGRA
;
A
#
# COMPACT_ATOMS: atom_id res chain seq x y z
N MET A 1 7.40 20.96 74.03
CA MET A 1 6.38 20.25 73.21
C MET A 1 6.45 20.84 71.82
N THR A 2 7.29 20.24 70.96
CA THR A 2 7.65 20.74 69.63
C THR A 2 6.84 20.02 68.58
N LEU A 3 6.01 20.77 67.87
CA LEU A 3 5.13 20.24 66.80
C LEU A 3 5.98 20.10 65.50
N VAL A 4 6.20 18.85 65.09
CA VAL A 4 6.87 18.55 63.80
C VAL A 4 5.78 18.51 62.71
N VAL A 5 5.74 19.57 61.87
CA VAL A 5 4.87 19.58 60.69
C VAL A 5 5.54 18.78 59.58
N ARG A 6 4.99 17.63 59.26
CA ARG A 6 5.42 16.81 58.09
C ARG A 6 4.77 17.35 56.83
N TYR A 7 5.55 17.98 55.96
CA TYR A 7 5.11 18.34 54.62
C TYR A 7 5.14 17.07 53.76
N LEU A 8 3.96 16.55 53.38
CA LEU A 8 3.80 15.50 52.37
C LEU A 8 3.87 16.16 50.99
N PHE A 9 5.00 16.02 50.27
CA PHE A 9 5.11 16.43 48.88
C PHE A 9 4.36 15.42 48.01
N LEU A 10 3.17 15.79 47.55
CA LEU A 10 2.41 15.04 46.54
C LEU A 10 3.01 15.38 45.15
N VAL A 11 3.90 14.53 44.63
CA VAL A 11 4.40 14.63 43.25
C VAL A 11 3.32 14.10 42.32
N LEU A 12 2.53 15.02 41.75
CA LEU A 12 1.63 14.68 40.64
C LEU A 12 2.49 14.42 39.38
N PHE A 13 2.64 13.18 39.05
CA PHE A 13 3.09 12.77 37.70
C PHE A 13 1.97 13.10 36.70
N LEU A 14 2.07 14.24 36.04
CA LEU A 14 1.29 14.52 34.84
C LEU A 14 1.82 13.62 33.73
N VAL A 15 1.22 12.45 33.59
CA VAL A 15 1.40 11.62 32.39
C VAL A 15 0.67 12.35 31.28
N GLY A 16 1.39 13.25 30.59
CA GLY A 16 0.91 13.86 29.36
C GLY A 16 0.64 12.74 28.35
N CYS A 17 -0.61 12.59 27.92
CA CYS A 17 -0.94 11.79 26.75
C CYS A 17 -0.23 12.43 25.55
N GLN A 18 0.95 11.93 25.19
CA GLN A 18 1.67 12.37 24.00
C GLN A 18 0.87 11.87 22.80
N GLN A 19 0.12 12.75 22.18
CA GLN A 19 -0.66 12.44 20.98
C GLN A 19 0.34 12.18 19.85
N SER A 20 0.34 10.97 19.30
CA SER A 20 1.23 10.63 18.18
C SER A 20 0.87 11.48 16.96
N THR A 21 1.86 12.18 16.41
CA THR A 21 1.72 12.92 15.16
C THR A 21 1.67 11.93 13.99
N TYR A 22 0.87 12.23 12.96
CA TYR A 22 0.71 11.37 11.81
C TYR A 22 0.48 12.19 10.54
N THR A 23 0.79 11.58 9.40
CA THR A 23 0.51 12.14 8.06
C THR A 23 -0.56 11.32 7.35
N ILE A 24 -1.43 12.02 6.63
CA ILE A 24 -2.37 11.45 5.66
C ILE A 24 -2.11 12.14 4.33
N ALA A 25 -1.99 11.37 3.25
CA ALA A 25 -1.95 11.89 1.89
C ALA A 25 -2.74 10.98 0.95
N ASN A 26 -3.24 11.56 -0.12
CA ASN A 26 -3.97 10.87 -1.17
C ASN A 26 -3.73 11.57 -2.51
N GLY A 27 -3.96 10.86 -3.59
CA GLY A 27 -3.85 11.34 -4.96
C GLY A 27 -4.38 10.31 -5.94
N GLU A 28 -4.06 10.53 -7.23
CA GLU A 28 -4.45 9.63 -8.32
C GLU A 28 -3.20 9.10 -9.02
N ILE A 29 -3.21 7.82 -9.35
CA ILE A 29 -2.15 7.12 -10.10
C ILE A 29 -2.72 5.85 -10.73
N TYR A 30 -2.18 5.38 -11.84
CA TYR A 30 -2.60 4.13 -12.53
C TYR A 30 -4.10 4.08 -12.88
N GLY A 31 -4.72 5.23 -13.18
CA GLY A 31 -6.16 5.32 -13.42
C GLY A 31 -7.05 5.07 -12.20
N THR A 32 -6.49 5.14 -11.00
CA THR A 32 -7.17 4.94 -9.72
C THR A 32 -6.65 5.88 -8.65
N SER A 33 -7.27 5.88 -7.47
CA SER A 33 -6.80 6.66 -6.33
C SER A 33 -5.77 5.88 -5.50
N TYR A 34 -4.88 6.63 -4.85
CA TYR A 34 -4.05 6.11 -3.77
C TYR A 34 -4.26 6.90 -2.49
N LYS A 35 -4.03 6.25 -1.36
CA LYS A 35 -4.05 6.86 -0.04
C LYS A 35 -3.03 6.17 0.85
N TYR A 36 -2.28 6.97 1.62
CA TYR A 36 -1.45 6.42 2.66
C TYR A 36 -1.57 7.24 3.95
N ARG A 37 -1.32 6.55 5.05
CA ARG A 37 -1.25 7.13 6.39
C ARG A 37 -0.05 6.54 7.09
N TYR A 38 0.67 7.35 7.86
CA TYR A 38 1.73 6.84 8.71
C TYR A 38 1.87 7.66 9.98
N VAL A 39 2.28 6.99 11.06
CA VAL A 39 2.55 7.61 12.35
C VAL A 39 4.03 8.01 12.37
N HIS A 40 4.32 9.21 12.83
CA HIS A 40 5.69 9.69 12.95
C HIS A 40 6.39 8.95 14.11
N PRO A 41 7.64 8.50 13.94
CA PRO A 41 8.44 8.00 15.06
C PRO A 41 8.58 9.04 16.16
N GLU A 42 8.74 8.58 17.41
CA GLU A 42 8.91 9.44 18.56
C GLU A 42 10.07 10.43 18.35
N GLY A 43 9.83 11.69 18.68
CA GLY A 43 10.82 12.78 18.55
C GLY A 43 10.95 13.37 17.14
N GLN A 44 10.12 12.96 16.18
CA GLN A 44 10.10 13.51 14.82
C GLN A 44 8.70 14.06 14.50
N GLU A 45 8.59 15.36 14.36
CA GLU A 45 7.30 16.02 14.11
C GLU A 45 6.89 16.00 12.64
N SER A 46 7.82 15.85 11.70
CA SER A 46 7.50 15.80 10.27
C SER A 46 8.55 15.06 9.43
N TYR A 47 8.10 14.52 8.29
CA TYR A 47 8.93 13.92 7.25
C TYR A 47 8.58 14.58 5.90
N PRO A 48 8.96 15.85 5.67
CA PRO A 48 8.50 16.59 4.51
C PRO A 48 8.87 15.95 3.16
N LEU A 49 9.96 15.16 3.13
CA LEU A 49 10.43 14.50 1.91
C LEU A 49 9.77 13.14 1.62
N ILE A 50 8.98 12.58 2.53
CA ILE A 50 8.36 11.26 2.30
C ILE A 50 7.26 11.33 1.23
N PRO A 51 6.32 12.30 1.28
CA PRO A 51 5.32 12.45 0.23
C PRO A 51 5.95 12.60 -1.18
N GLU A 52 6.96 13.44 -1.32
CA GLU A 52 7.68 13.63 -2.58
C GLU A 52 8.37 12.36 -3.07
N LYS A 53 9.03 11.62 -2.18
CA LYS A 53 9.66 10.33 -2.51
C LYS A 53 8.63 9.31 -3.00
N ILE A 54 7.46 9.25 -2.35
CA ILE A 54 6.38 8.34 -2.73
C ILE A 54 5.83 8.71 -4.10
N GLU A 55 5.50 9.97 -4.31
CA GLU A 55 4.98 10.45 -5.60
C GLU A 55 5.95 10.18 -6.74
N LYS A 56 7.24 10.47 -6.54
CA LYS A 56 8.29 10.16 -7.51
C LYS A 56 8.37 8.68 -7.82
N GLU A 57 8.30 7.82 -6.81
CA GLU A 57 8.36 6.37 -6.99
C GLU A 57 7.12 5.82 -7.70
N LEU A 58 5.92 6.29 -7.35
CA LEU A 58 4.68 5.91 -8.02
C LEU A 58 4.70 6.30 -9.50
N ASN A 59 5.14 7.54 -9.82
CA ASN A 59 5.29 7.99 -11.21
C ASN A 59 6.34 7.18 -11.97
N ARG A 60 7.45 6.80 -11.32
CA ARG A 60 8.48 5.95 -11.92
C ARG A 60 7.94 4.57 -12.28
N ILE A 61 7.18 3.96 -11.38
CA ILE A 61 6.54 2.65 -11.59
C ILE A 61 5.51 2.72 -12.72
N ASP A 62 4.76 3.81 -12.81
CA ASP A 62 3.80 4.04 -13.88
C ASP A 62 4.48 4.09 -15.26
N LEU A 63 5.64 4.72 -15.36
CA LEU A 63 6.44 4.73 -16.58
C LEU A 63 7.03 3.36 -16.95
N ILE A 64 7.08 2.43 -16.03
CA ILE A 64 7.54 1.07 -16.33
C ILE A 64 6.37 0.19 -16.79
N PHE A 65 5.24 0.20 -16.07
CA PHE A 65 4.20 -0.81 -16.20
C PHE A 65 2.89 -0.34 -16.83
N SER A 66 2.74 0.95 -17.16
CA SER A 66 1.49 1.45 -17.73
C SER A 66 1.24 0.87 -19.12
N THR A 67 0.06 0.28 -19.31
CA THR A 67 -0.44 -0.16 -20.61
C THR A 67 -1.16 0.95 -21.40
N TYR A 68 -1.19 2.17 -20.87
CA TYR A 68 -1.86 3.34 -21.47
C TYR A 68 -0.88 4.46 -21.87
N LYS A 69 0.30 4.51 -21.26
CA LYS A 69 1.32 5.53 -21.55
C LYS A 69 2.22 5.05 -22.68
N GLU A 70 2.18 5.72 -23.82
CA GLU A 70 2.97 5.37 -25.01
C GLU A 70 4.48 5.27 -24.74
N ASN A 71 4.99 6.05 -23.79
CA ASN A 71 6.40 6.06 -23.40
C ASN A 71 6.72 5.12 -22.22
N SER A 72 5.81 4.23 -21.84
CA SER A 72 6.08 3.24 -20.80
C SER A 72 7.06 2.16 -21.29
N GLU A 73 7.87 1.63 -20.39
CA GLU A 73 8.84 0.59 -20.72
C GLU A 73 8.14 -0.68 -21.23
N VAL A 74 7.04 -1.11 -20.60
CA VAL A 74 6.31 -2.33 -20.96
C VAL A 74 5.78 -2.29 -22.40
N LEU A 75 5.35 -1.14 -22.90
CA LEU A 75 4.86 -1.00 -24.27
C LEU A 75 5.98 -0.89 -25.32
N ASN A 76 7.18 -0.51 -24.89
CA ASN A 76 8.33 -0.27 -25.78
C ASN A 76 9.40 -1.37 -25.65
N THR A 77 9.05 -2.50 -25.02
CA THR A 77 9.99 -3.60 -24.82
C THR A 77 9.59 -4.83 -25.62
N ASN A 78 10.59 -5.64 -25.97
CA ASN A 78 10.40 -6.96 -26.58
C ASN A 78 10.90 -8.04 -25.60
N ILE A 79 10.19 -9.16 -25.53
CA ILE A 79 10.57 -10.31 -24.69
C ILE A 79 11.93 -10.91 -25.11
N GLU A 80 12.29 -10.78 -26.38
CA GLU A 80 13.59 -11.23 -26.88
C GLU A 80 14.74 -10.39 -26.35
N GLU A 81 14.45 -9.16 -25.88
CA GLU A 81 15.43 -8.20 -25.34
C GLU A 81 15.42 -8.13 -23.82
N ILE A 82 15.05 -9.21 -23.14
CA ILE A 82 14.91 -9.26 -21.68
C ILE A 82 16.18 -8.78 -20.93
N ASN A 83 17.33 -8.85 -21.56
CA ASN A 83 18.60 -8.36 -21.00
C ASN A 83 18.69 -6.83 -20.93
N SER A 84 17.92 -6.12 -21.75
CA SER A 84 17.86 -4.65 -21.78
C SER A 84 16.85 -4.07 -20.81
N TRP A 85 15.95 -4.91 -20.27
CA TRP A 85 14.89 -4.48 -19.36
C TRP A 85 15.41 -3.88 -18.07
N SER A 86 14.67 -2.93 -17.53
CA SER A 86 14.90 -2.43 -16.17
C SER A 86 14.85 -3.58 -15.15
N LYS A 87 15.52 -3.38 -14.01
CA LYS A 87 15.49 -4.37 -12.92
C LYS A 87 14.07 -4.64 -12.41
N ASP A 88 13.23 -3.61 -12.38
CA ASP A 88 11.86 -3.72 -11.88
C ASP A 88 10.97 -4.49 -12.87
N LEU A 89 11.09 -4.23 -14.17
CA LEU A 89 10.33 -4.95 -15.19
C LEU A 89 10.70 -6.44 -15.17
N ARG A 90 11.99 -6.75 -15.14
CA ARG A 90 12.47 -8.14 -15.05
C ARG A 90 12.00 -8.84 -13.78
N TYR A 91 12.13 -8.16 -12.63
CA TYR A 91 11.69 -8.71 -11.34
C TYR A 91 10.20 -9.06 -11.33
N LEU A 92 9.36 -8.15 -11.85
CA LEU A 92 7.92 -8.40 -11.87
C LEU A 92 7.54 -9.47 -12.90
N TYR A 93 8.27 -9.56 -14.02
CA TYR A 93 8.12 -10.65 -14.99
C TYR A 93 8.42 -12.01 -14.37
N ASP A 94 9.55 -12.16 -13.66
CA ASP A 94 9.92 -13.42 -13.00
C ASP A 94 8.89 -13.84 -11.95
N ILE A 95 8.37 -12.91 -11.16
CA ILE A 95 7.26 -13.17 -10.22
C ILE A 95 6.02 -13.61 -10.97
N SER A 96 5.68 -12.93 -12.06
CA SER A 96 4.50 -13.22 -12.87
C SER A 96 4.56 -14.62 -13.52
N LEU A 97 5.71 -15.02 -14.03
CA LEU A 97 5.91 -16.38 -14.53
C LEU A 97 5.72 -17.44 -13.43
N ASN A 98 6.26 -17.17 -12.23
CA ASN A 98 6.08 -18.08 -11.09
C ASN A 98 4.59 -18.18 -10.68
N LEU A 99 3.86 -17.07 -10.68
CA LEU A 99 2.41 -17.06 -10.42
C LEU A 99 1.64 -17.79 -11.51
N SER A 100 2.01 -17.61 -12.79
CA SER A 100 1.42 -18.33 -13.91
C SER A 100 1.55 -19.85 -13.71
N MET A 101 2.75 -20.34 -13.44
CA MET A 101 2.99 -21.75 -13.16
C MET A 101 2.19 -22.27 -11.95
N LYS A 102 2.19 -21.54 -10.83
CA LYS A 102 1.47 -21.92 -9.61
C LYS A 102 -0.04 -21.90 -9.77
N SER A 103 -0.57 -21.00 -10.58
CA SER A 103 -2.00 -20.89 -10.88
C SER A 103 -2.46 -21.82 -12.00
N LYS A 104 -1.56 -22.65 -12.56
CA LYS A 104 -1.82 -23.50 -13.74
C LYS A 104 -2.34 -22.68 -14.92
N ASN A 105 -1.69 -21.55 -15.19
CA ASN A 105 -2.00 -20.56 -16.21
C ASN A 105 -3.39 -19.89 -16.05
N ALA A 106 -3.94 -19.87 -14.83
CA ALA A 106 -5.10 -19.03 -14.53
C ALA A 106 -4.74 -17.52 -14.52
N PHE A 107 -3.48 -17.20 -14.30
CA PHE A 107 -2.88 -15.88 -14.53
C PHE A 107 -1.81 -16.02 -15.60
N ASP A 108 -1.84 -15.16 -16.61
CA ASP A 108 -0.85 -15.13 -17.69
C ASP A 108 -0.39 -13.68 -17.93
N PRO A 109 0.91 -13.35 -17.73
CA PRO A 109 1.44 -12.03 -18.00
C PRO A 109 1.65 -11.74 -19.50
N LEU A 110 1.47 -12.74 -20.37
CA LEU A 110 1.65 -12.68 -21.82
C LEU A 110 0.32 -12.90 -22.56
N GLN A 111 -0.65 -12.06 -22.31
CA GLN A 111 -1.95 -12.17 -22.96
C GLN A 111 -1.86 -11.78 -24.44
N GLY A 112 -2.08 -12.75 -25.33
CA GLY A 112 -2.01 -12.52 -26.78
C GLY A 112 -0.64 -12.07 -27.29
N GLY A 113 0.45 -12.38 -26.56
CA GLY A 113 1.81 -11.99 -26.90
C GLY A 113 2.21 -10.58 -26.44
N VAL A 114 1.33 -9.89 -25.71
CA VAL A 114 1.59 -8.56 -25.13
C VAL A 114 1.81 -8.71 -23.63
N LEU A 115 2.86 -8.08 -23.12
CA LEU A 115 3.14 -8.04 -21.68
C LEU A 115 2.10 -7.16 -20.96
N ASP A 116 1.40 -7.74 -20.00
CA ASP A 116 0.46 -7.03 -19.13
C ASP A 116 0.65 -7.45 -17.66
N PHE A 117 1.06 -6.48 -16.85
CA PHE A 117 1.29 -6.63 -15.41
C PHE A 117 0.18 -5.99 -14.56
N SER A 118 -0.93 -5.58 -15.14
CA SER A 118 -2.01 -4.85 -14.44
C SER A 118 -2.52 -5.59 -13.20
N ALA A 119 -2.51 -6.92 -13.21
CA ALA A 119 -2.93 -7.75 -12.08
C ALA A 119 -1.95 -7.73 -10.89
N VAL A 120 -0.68 -7.35 -11.09
CA VAL A 120 0.37 -7.42 -10.05
C VAL A 120 1.08 -6.08 -9.81
N ALA A 121 1.06 -5.16 -10.78
CA ALA A 121 1.80 -3.90 -10.72
C ALA A 121 1.36 -2.97 -9.57
N LYS A 122 0.07 -2.94 -9.24
CA LYS A 122 -0.43 -2.13 -8.10
C LYS A 122 0.07 -2.67 -6.78
N GLY A 123 0.04 -4.01 -6.58
CA GLY A 123 0.61 -4.66 -5.41
C GLY A 123 2.11 -4.39 -5.26
N TYR A 124 2.83 -4.42 -6.38
CA TYR A 124 4.24 -4.03 -6.42
C TYR A 124 4.46 -2.57 -6.01
N ALA A 125 3.65 -1.65 -6.50
CA ALA A 125 3.72 -0.24 -6.11
C ALA A 125 3.46 -0.04 -4.61
N VAL A 126 2.49 -0.74 -4.04
CA VAL A 126 2.23 -0.76 -2.58
C VAL A 126 3.46 -1.23 -1.81
N ASP A 127 4.13 -2.28 -2.28
CA ASP A 127 5.37 -2.77 -1.66
C ASP A 127 6.50 -1.74 -1.71
N LYS A 128 6.68 -1.06 -2.84
CA LYS A 128 7.69 0.01 -2.98
C LYS A 128 7.43 1.21 -2.07
N VAL A 129 6.16 1.61 -1.90
CA VAL A 129 5.80 2.64 -0.92
C VAL A 129 6.11 2.16 0.51
N ALA A 130 5.80 0.90 0.83
CA ALA A 130 6.14 0.32 2.13
C ALA A 130 7.66 0.27 2.38
N ASP A 131 8.46 -0.01 1.35
CA ASP A 131 9.92 0.04 1.43
C ASP A 131 10.42 1.46 1.76
N ILE A 132 9.82 2.50 1.17
CA ILE A 132 10.13 3.89 1.51
C ILE A 132 9.81 4.16 2.99
N MET A 133 8.65 3.73 3.48
CA MET A 133 8.30 3.87 4.90
C MET A 133 9.34 3.21 5.81
N GLN A 134 9.69 1.94 5.54
CA GLN A 134 10.61 1.16 6.36
C GLN A 134 12.05 1.72 6.33
N LYS A 135 12.55 2.14 5.17
CA LYS A 135 13.87 2.80 5.03
C LYS A 135 13.97 4.08 5.83
N ASN A 136 12.85 4.76 6.05
CA ASN A 136 12.77 5.96 6.88
C ASN A 136 12.31 5.66 8.33
N LYS A 137 12.39 4.40 8.78
CA LYS A 137 12.05 3.93 10.14
C LYS A 137 10.58 4.16 10.53
N ILE A 138 9.70 4.33 9.56
CA ILE A 138 8.27 4.42 9.77
C ILE A 138 7.72 3.00 9.83
N ASN A 139 7.29 2.55 11.00
CA ASN A 139 6.82 1.18 11.24
C ASN A 139 5.30 1.07 11.32
N ASP A 140 4.62 2.19 11.53
CA ASP A 140 3.17 2.28 11.71
C ASP A 140 2.56 2.97 10.49
N TYR A 141 2.08 2.19 9.51
CA TYR A 141 1.55 2.71 8.26
C TYR A 141 0.41 1.89 7.69
N PHE A 142 -0.41 2.55 6.89
CA PHE A 142 -1.46 2.00 6.06
C PHE A 142 -1.33 2.60 4.66
N ILE A 143 -1.22 1.77 3.64
CA ILE A 143 -1.07 2.15 2.23
C ILE A 143 -2.17 1.45 1.44
N GLU A 144 -2.82 2.18 0.55
CA GLU A 144 -3.85 1.68 -0.35
C GLU A 144 -3.65 2.29 -1.75
N ILE A 145 -3.65 1.47 -2.78
CA ILE A 145 -3.60 1.87 -4.19
C ILE A 145 -4.62 1.05 -4.97
N GLY A 146 -5.76 1.64 -5.33
CA GLY A 146 -6.77 0.99 -6.15
C GLY A 146 -7.34 -0.32 -5.59
N GLY A 147 -7.40 -0.48 -4.27
CA GLY A 147 -7.89 -1.67 -3.59
C GLY A 147 -6.82 -2.65 -3.13
N GLU A 148 -5.57 -2.49 -3.56
CA GLU A 148 -4.41 -3.19 -3.00
C GLU A 148 -3.91 -2.46 -1.77
N ILE A 149 -3.76 -3.20 -0.67
CA ILE A 149 -3.48 -2.64 0.66
C ILE A 149 -2.27 -3.31 1.28
N LYS A 150 -1.46 -2.51 1.98
CA LYS A 150 -0.47 -2.99 2.94
C LYS A 150 -0.52 -2.14 4.19
N ALA A 151 -0.68 -2.80 5.33
CA ALA A 151 -0.66 -2.15 6.63
C ALA A 151 0.32 -2.86 7.57
N LYS A 152 0.94 -2.09 8.46
CA LYS A 152 1.82 -2.58 9.51
C LYS A 152 1.73 -1.66 10.71
N GLY A 153 2.00 -2.19 11.90
CA GLY A 153 2.01 -1.44 13.15
C GLY A 153 0.63 -0.99 13.61
N LEU A 154 0.57 0.12 14.33
CA LEU A 154 -0.64 0.64 14.96
C LEU A 154 -1.11 1.95 14.30
N ALA A 155 -2.41 2.18 14.35
CA ALA A 155 -3.01 3.46 13.95
C ALA A 155 -2.68 4.57 14.98
N PRO A 156 -2.85 5.87 14.63
CA PRO A 156 -2.47 7.00 15.50
C PRO A 156 -2.97 6.95 16.94
N HIS A 157 -4.12 6.33 17.19
CA HIS A 157 -4.70 6.16 18.53
C HIS A 157 -4.28 4.85 19.22
N ARG A 158 -3.13 4.27 18.83
CA ARG A 158 -2.59 3.02 19.38
C ARG A 158 -3.51 1.80 19.22
N GLY A 159 -4.55 1.89 18.39
CA GLY A 159 -5.39 0.78 17.99
C GLY A 159 -4.90 0.13 16.69
N ASN A 160 -5.45 -1.03 16.35
CA ASN A 160 -5.17 -1.65 15.06
C ASN A 160 -5.74 -0.83 13.90
N TRP A 161 -5.08 -0.86 12.75
CA TRP A 161 -5.64 -0.32 11.52
C TRP A 161 -6.97 -0.99 11.21
N LYS A 162 -7.94 -0.22 10.75
CA LYS A 162 -9.25 -0.73 10.33
C LYS A 162 -9.38 -0.64 8.82
N TRP A 163 -9.84 -1.71 8.20
CA TRP A 163 -10.18 -1.78 6.80
C TRP A 163 -11.60 -2.33 6.63
N ALA A 164 -12.26 -1.95 5.53
CA ALA A 164 -13.63 -2.36 5.25
C ALA A 164 -13.83 -2.72 3.79
N ILE A 165 -14.67 -3.71 3.55
CA ILE A 165 -15.21 -4.03 2.23
C ILE A 165 -16.51 -3.24 2.06
N GLU A 166 -16.61 -2.51 0.95
CA GLU A 166 -17.83 -1.84 0.53
C GLU A 166 -18.80 -2.84 -0.09
N ASP A 167 -20.10 -2.62 0.11
CA ASP A 167 -21.14 -3.36 -0.58
C ASP A 167 -21.22 -2.85 -2.04
N PRO A 168 -20.87 -3.68 -3.05
CA PRO A 168 -20.81 -3.26 -4.45
C PRO A 168 -22.20 -2.88 -5.02
N PHE A 169 -23.28 -3.30 -4.38
CA PHE A 169 -24.66 -3.04 -4.81
C PHE A 169 -25.29 -1.87 -4.09
N SER A 170 -24.58 -1.24 -3.13
CA SER A 170 -25.11 -0.11 -2.38
C SER A 170 -24.77 1.23 -3.04
N MET A 171 -25.79 1.99 -3.42
CA MET A 171 -25.63 3.36 -3.94
C MET A 171 -24.99 4.33 -2.92
N ASN A 172 -25.01 4.01 -1.63
CA ASN A 172 -24.56 4.86 -0.53
C ASN A 172 -23.25 4.41 0.11
N GLN A 173 -22.41 3.65 -0.60
CA GLN A 173 -21.11 3.14 -0.09
C GLN A 173 -21.24 2.44 1.27
N LYS A 174 -22.28 1.61 1.42
CA LYS A 174 -22.52 0.88 2.65
C LYS A 174 -21.37 -0.11 2.91
N ILE A 175 -20.91 -0.16 4.14
CA ILE A 175 -19.89 -1.14 4.55
C ILE A 175 -20.56 -2.51 4.65
N PHE A 176 -20.07 -3.47 3.85
CA PHE A 176 -20.45 -4.87 3.94
C PHE A 176 -19.80 -5.54 5.17
N LYS A 177 -18.49 -5.35 5.34
CA LYS A 177 -17.74 -5.92 6.46
C LYS A 177 -16.51 -5.10 6.78
N SER A 178 -16.17 -4.99 8.07
CA SER A 178 -14.94 -4.34 8.52
C SER A 178 -14.05 -5.33 9.28
N PHE A 179 -12.72 -5.09 9.21
CA PHE A 179 -11.68 -5.91 9.81
C PHE A 179 -10.69 -5.04 10.57
N LEU A 180 -10.18 -5.55 11.68
CA LEU A 180 -9.00 -5.02 12.33
C LEU A 180 -7.77 -5.75 11.80
N LEU A 181 -6.80 -5.00 11.28
CA LEU A 181 -5.60 -5.55 10.68
C LEU A 181 -4.55 -5.85 11.77
N PRO A 182 -3.87 -6.99 11.72
CA PRO A 182 -2.87 -7.34 12.72
C PRO A 182 -1.67 -6.38 12.67
N SER A 183 -1.16 -5.98 13.83
CA SER A 183 -0.01 -5.06 13.94
C SER A 183 1.29 -5.63 13.34
N LYS A 184 1.43 -6.95 13.26
CA LYS A 184 2.56 -7.59 12.57
C LYS A 184 2.62 -7.29 11.07
N GLY A 185 1.53 -6.81 10.52
CA GLY A 185 1.37 -6.46 9.11
C GLY A 185 0.53 -7.45 8.32
N LEU A 186 -0.15 -6.93 7.30
CA LEU A 186 -0.95 -7.69 6.36
C LEU A 186 -0.98 -6.97 5.01
N SER A 187 -0.95 -7.74 3.92
CA SER A 187 -1.26 -7.29 2.56
C SER A 187 -2.59 -7.88 2.12
N ILE A 188 -3.40 -7.07 1.42
CA ILE A 188 -4.72 -7.45 0.91
C ILE A 188 -4.79 -7.00 -0.54
N ALA A 189 -5.28 -7.86 -1.42
CA ALA A 189 -5.65 -7.52 -2.78
C ALA A 189 -7.15 -7.77 -2.96
N THR A 190 -7.82 -6.88 -3.68
CA THR A 190 -9.26 -6.98 -3.93
C THR A 190 -9.49 -7.07 -5.43
N SER A 191 -10.07 -8.19 -5.87
CA SER A 191 -10.51 -8.39 -7.23
C SER A 191 -12.03 -8.39 -7.28
N GLY A 192 -12.61 -7.69 -8.26
CA GLY A 192 -14.08 -7.61 -8.39
C GLY A 192 -14.51 -7.06 -9.74
N GLU A 193 -15.56 -7.62 -10.31
CA GLU A 193 -16.11 -7.28 -11.62
C GLU A 193 -16.96 -6.01 -11.63
N TYR A 194 -17.35 -5.48 -10.47
CA TYR A 194 -18.34 -4.41 -10.38
C TYR A 194 -17.84 -3.03 -10.80
N LYS A 195 -16.52 -2.78 -10.70
CA LYS A 195 -15.90 -1.52 -11.16
C LYS A 195 -15.30 -1.64 -12.57
N ASN A 196 -14.73 -2.79 -12.89
CA ASN A 196 -14.12 -3.08 -14.18
C ASN A 196 -14.63 -4.44 -14.69
N PRO A 197 -15.80 -4.49 -15.35
CA PRO A 197 -16.33 -5.74 -15.91
C PRO A 197 -15.39 -6.35 -16.95
N GLY A 198 -15.25 -7.68 -16.94
CA GLY A 198 -14.52 -8.43 -17.96
C GLY A 198 -13.01 -8.57 -17.70
N HIS A 199 -12.48 -8.15 -16.55
CA HIS A 199 -11.05 -8.35 -16.24
C HIS A 199 -10.75 -9.64 -15.47
N ILE A 200 -11.79 -10.31 -14.94
CA ILE A 200 -11.71 -11.66 -14.40
C ILE A 200 -12.47 -12.59 -15.35
N TRP A 201 -11.76 -13.45 -16.04
CA TRP A 201 -12.34 -14.34 -17.04
C TRP A 201 -11.80 -15.77 -16.88
N GLY A 202 -12.49 -16.76 -17.47
CA GLY A 202 -12.03 -18.14 -17.49
C GLY A 202 -12.10 -18.87 -16.15
N GLY A 203 -12.75 -18.31 -15.14
CA GLY A 203 -13.00 -19.00 -13.89
C GLY A 203 -13.87 -20.25 -14.16
N ARG A 204 -13.31 -21.46 -13.93
CA ARG A 204 -14.16 -22.65 -13.85
C ARG A 204 -14.93 -22.56 -12.55
N ALA A 205 -16.26 -22.43 -12.66
CA ALA A 205 -17.17 -22.60 -11.55
C ALA A 205 -17.02 -23.99 -10.93
#